data_a408779e8bce5e3026959cb8000f7900
#
_entry.id   a408779e8bce5e3026959cb8000f7900
#
_cell.length_a   1.000
_cell.length_b   1.000
_cell.length_c   1.000
_cell.angle_alpha   90.00
_cell.angle_beta   90.00
_cell.angle_gamma   90.00
#
_symmetry.space_group_name_H-M   'P 1'
#
loop_
_entity.id
_entity.type
_entity.pdbx_description
1 polymer ?
#
loop_
_entity_poly.entity_id
_entity_poly.type
_entity_poly.pdbx_seq_one_letter_code
_entity_poly.pdbx_strand_id
1 'polypeptide(L)'
;MTDSPRRGRAEADPAVAVHSLTKIFTVPLHPSRGIVAVKDLNLRIEPGEVFGLLGPNGSGKSTTLKMILGLVSPTRGRTEIFGRDSRLVESREAVGFLPENPYFYKYLSGEETLRFFGRLCGLRGARLKERINELLELVGLTRARKRRLGTYSKGMLQRIGLAQALIHDPRLVVLDEPTAGVDPAGSREIRDLILDLKRRGITVLLSSHLLAQAQEICDRVGILADGVLVREGHLRELIAIENQTELVIADASTQLVNEIESMINRSNAKLIERRKSTTTLERLFLEATAKNDDGMTKQT
;
A
#
# COMPACT_ATOMS: atom_id res chain seq x y z
N MET A 1 52.55 9.90 8.87
CA MET A 1 51.32 9.32 9.42
C MET A 1 50.16 10.16 8.88
N THR A 2 49.61 9.80 7.77
CA THR A 2 48.53 10.51 7.11
C THR A 2 47.22 9.78 7.43
N ASP A 3 46.39 10.44 8.22
CA ASP A 3 45.08 9.98 8.66
C ASP A 3 44.13 10.01 7.43
N SER A 4 43.76 8.85 6.95
CA SER A 4 42.77 8.73 5.88
C SER A 4 41.37 8.90 6.47
N PRO A 5 40.52 9.81 5.95
CA PRO A 5 39.15 9.95 6.43
C PRO A 5 38.38 8.66 6.18
N ARG A 6 37.79 8.11 7.25
CA ARG A 6 36.84 7.00 7.20
C ARG A 6 35.73 7.37 6.18
N ARG A 7 35.67 6.65 5.07
CA ARG A 7 34.52 6.70 4.14
C ARG A 7 33.28 6.33 4.95
N GLY A 8 32.40 7.32 5.13
CA GLY A 8 31.07 7.09 5.66
C GLY A 8 30.39 5.97 4.87
N ARG A 9 29.62 5.13 5.55
CA ARG A 9 28.71 4.18 4.91
C ARG A 9 27.93 4.96 3.85
N ALA A 10 28.11 4.62 2.58
CA ALA A 10 27.28 5.14 1.52
C ALA A 10 25.83 4.80 1.90
N GLU A 11 25.01 5.80 2.15
CA GLU A 11 23.57 5.62 2.31
C GLU A 11 23.08 4.88 1.07
N ALA A 12 22.37 3.78 1.26
CA ALA A 12 21.80 3.04 0.16
C ALA A 12 20.84 3.97 -0.59
N ASP A 13 20.82 3.88 -1.93
CA ASP A 13 19.89 4.67 -2.75
C ASP A 13 18.45 4.41 -2.29
N PRO A 14 17.62 5.45 -2.15
CA PRO A 14 16.21 5.30 -1.81
C PRO A 14 15.51 4.44 -2.86
N ALA A 15 14.47 3.72 -2.45
CA ALA A 15 13.65 2.98 -3.39
C ALA A 15 12.93 3.91 -4.37
N VAL A 16 12.48 5.08 -3.89
CA VAL A 16 11.95 6.17 -4.71
C VAL A 16 12.45 7.51 -4.20
N ALA A 17 12.93 8.37 -5.10
CA ALA A 17 13.21 9.77 -4.83
C ALA A 17 12.43 10.66 -5.80
N VAL A 18 11.81 11.69 -5.27
CA VAL A 18 11.01 12.67 -6.02
C VAL A 18 11.55 14.06 -5.70
N HIS A 19 11.91 14.83 -6.75
CA HIS A 19 12.56 16.13 -6.62
C HIS A 19 11.74 17.21 -7.30
N SER A 20 11.15 18.13 -6.53
CA SER A 20 10.38 19.30 -6.96
C SER A 20 9.39 19.02 -8.09
N LEU A 21 8.67 17.90 -7.94
CA LEU A 21 7.83 17.31 -8.97
C LEU A 21 6.58 18.16 -9.17
N THR A 22 6.36 18.62 -10.40
CA THR A 22 5.18 19.42 -10.78
C THR A 22 4.55 18.86 -12.03
N LYS A 23 3.21 18.71 -12.02
CA LYS A 23 2.43 18.36 -13.20
C LYS A 23 1.29 19.32 -13.44
N ILE A 24 1.27 19.89 -14.61
CA ILE A 24 0.20 20.74 -15.12
C ILE A 24 -0.34 20.09 -16.38
N PHE A 25 -1.63 19.78 -16.40
CA PHE A 25 -2.33 19.32 -17.59
C PHE A 25 -2.91 20.54 -18.33
N THR A 26 -2.59 20.68 -19.59
CA THR A 26 -3.16 21.71 -20.47
C THR A 26 -4.55 21.29 -20.94
N VAL A 27 -5.49 22.23 -20.95
CA VAL A 27 -6.82 22.00 -21.52
C VAL A 27 -6.75 22.23 -23.04
N PRO A 28 -7.08 21.25 -23.89
CA PRO A 28 -6.85 21.34 -25.34
C PRO A 28 -7.42 22.60 -26.04
N LEU A 29 -8.58 23.09 -25.59
CA LEU A 29 -9.26 24.26 -26.16
C LEU A 29 -8.91 25.57 -25.43
N HIS A 30 -8.20 25.51 -24.32
CA HIS A 30 -7.78 26.70 -23.54
C HIS A 30 -6.34 26.52 -23.04
N PRO A 31 -5.32 26.68 -23.88
CA PRO A 31 -3.91 26.47 -23.50
C PRO A 31 -3.43 27.33 -22.33
N SER A 32 -4.08 28.50 -22.10
CA SER A 32 -3.83 29.35 -20.94
C SER A 32 -4.41 28.87 -19.62
N ARG A 33 -5.29 27.85 -19.63
CA ARG A 33 -5.87 27.23 -18.44
C ARG A 33 -5.25 25.85 -18.23
N GLY A 34 -4.27 25.78 -17.32
CA GLY A 34 -3.68 24.52 -16.87
C GLY A 34 -4.33 24.03 -15.58
N ILE A 35 -4.58 22.73 -15.48
CA ILE A 35 -4.97 22.07 -14.23
C ILE A 35 -3.70 21.60 -13.54
N VAL A 36 -3.38 22.19 -12.38
CA VAL A 36 -2.23 21.78 -11.58
C VAL A 36 -2.64 20.50 -10.81
N ALA A 37 -2.11 19.36 -11.24
CA ALA A 37 -2.41 18.08 -10.60
C ALA A 37 -1.42 17.75 -9.46
N VAL A 38 -0.18 18.20 -9.56
CA VAL A 38 0.87 18.08 -8.54
C VAL A 38 1.73 19.31 -8.58
N LYS A 39 2.11 19.87 -7.42
CA LYS A 39 2.87 21.10 -7.28
C LYS A 39 4.02 20.91 -6.30
N ASP A 40 5.24 21.04 -6.81
CA ASP A 40 6.52 21.06 -6.06
C ASP A 40 6.63 19.92 -5.00
N LEU A 41 6.25 18.71 -5.41
CA LEU A 41 6.29 17.54 -4.55
C LEU A 41 7.74 17.06 -4.37
N ASN A 42 8.16 16.93 -3.14
CA ASN A 42 9.39 16.26 -2.74
C ASN A 42 9.03 15.04 -1.87
N LEU A 43 9.63 13.89 -2.15
CA LEU A 43 9.32 12.65 -1.44
C LEU A 43 10.52 11.70 -1.50
N ARG A 44 10.76 10.98 -0.40
CA ARG A 44 11.79 9.95 -0.30
C ARG A 44 11.20 8.70 0.36
N ILE A 45 11.32 7.55 -0.30
CA ILE A 45 10.86 6.24 0.17
C ILE A 45 12.08 5.34 0.33
N GLU A 46 12.23 4.74 1.52
CA GLU A 46 13.34 3.88 1.82
C GLU A 46 13.08 2.43 1.39
N PRO A 47 14.14 1.66 1.09
CA PRO A 47 13.98 0.24 0.78
C PRO A 47 13.34 -0.55 1.92
N GLY A 48 12.37 -1.43 1.59
CA GLY A 48 11.73 -2.34 2.53
C GLY A 48 10.61 -1.74 3.38
N GLU A 49 10.29 -0.42 3.24
CA GLU A 49 9.14 0.18 3.93
C GLU A 49 7.83 0.05 3.13
N VAL A 50 6.72 0.14 3.83
CA VAL A 50 5.41 0.39 3.24
C VAL A 50 5.09 1.87 3.39
N PHE A 51 5.08 2.60 2.27
CA PHE A 51 4.77 4.01 2.21
C PHE A 51 3.37 4.25 1.63
N GLY A 52 2.53 4.99 2.37
CA GLY A 52 1.19 5.37 1.94
C GLY A 52 1.11 6.80 1.42
N LEU A 53 0.73 7.00 0.16
CA LEU A 53 0.36 8.31 -0.38
C LEU A 53 -1.14 8.52 -0.20
N LEU A 54 -1.53 9.30 0.81
CA LEU A 54 -2.91 9.43 1.27
C LEU A 54 -3.52 10.76 0.81
N GLY A 55 -4.84 10.78 0.67
CA GLY A 55 -5.56 12.01 0.35
C GLY A 55 -6.89 11.77 -0.35
N PRO A 56 -7.74 12.80 -0.50
CA PRO A 56 -9.03 12.68 -1.17
C PRO A 56 -8.87 12.36 -2.66
N ASN A 57 -9.98 11.99 -3.30
CA ASN A 57 -10.01 11.81 -4.75
C ASN A 57 -9.69 13.13 -5.45
N GLY A 58 -8.88 13.07 -6.50
CA GLY A 58 -8.43 14.27 -7.22
C GLY A 58 -7.22 15.00 -6.61
N SER A 59 -6.71 14.57 -5.45
CA SER A 59 -5.56 15.24 -4.79
C SER A 59 -4.21 15.06 -5.51
N GLY A 60 -4.15 14.27 -6.61
CA GLY A 60 -2.92 14.07 -7.38
C GLY A 60 -2.19 12.74 -7.13
N LYS A 61 -2.70 11.83 -6.25
CA LYS A 61 -2.07 10.55 -5.90
C LYS A 61 -1.71 9.71 -7.12
N SER A 62 -2.70 9.30 -7.92
CA SER A 62 -2.47 8.45 -9.10
C SER A 62 -1.60 9.15 -10.16
N THR A 63 -1.66 10.49 -10.26
CA THR A 63 -0.78 11.26 -11.14
C THR A 63 0.66 11.17 -10.65
N THR A 64 0.89 11.29 -9.35
CA THR A 64 2.21 11.14 -8.73
C THR A 64 2.76 9.73 -8.95
N LEU A 65 1.97 8.68 -8.69
CA LEU A 65 2.38 7.29 -8.96
C LEU A 65 2.76 7.08 -10.43
N LYS A 66 1.95 7.57 -11.36
CA LYS A 66 2.23 7.47 -12.81
C LYS A 66 3.50 8.23 -13.23
N MET A 67 3.82 9.35 -12.58
CA MET A 67 5.09 10.05 -12.83
C MET A 67 6.29 9.29 -12.26
N ILE A 68 6.17 8.72 -11.05
CA ILE A 68 7.20 7.85 -10.46
C ILE A 68 7.47 6.64 -11.37
N LEU A 69 6.43 6.06 -11.97
CA LEU A 69 6.53 4.94 -12.90
C LEU A 69 7.00 5.35 -14.32
N GLY A 70 7.26 6.64 -14.56
CA GLY A 70 7.63 7.13 -15.91
C GLY A 70 6.51 6.98 -16.95
N LEU A 71 5.26 6.73 -16.53
CA LEU A 71 4.10 6.61 -17.42
C LEU A 71 3.52 7.98 -17.83
N VAL A 72 3.79 9.00 -17.02
CA VAL A 72 3.42 10.39 -17.28
C VAL A 72 4.64 11.26 -17.05
N SER A 73 5.02 12.05 -18.06
CA SER A 73 6.13 12.99 -17.92
C SER A 73 5.74 14.16 -17.03
N PRO A 74 6.57 14.55 -16.05
CA PRO A 74 6.35 15.73 -15.25
C PRO A 74 6.51 17.02 -16.12
N THR A 75 5.89 18.11 -15.68
CA THR A 75 6.11 19.44 -16.28
C THR A 75 7.43 20.05 -15.77
N ARG A 76 7.76 19.78 -14.49
CA ARG A 76 9.03 20.18 -13.85
C ARG A 76 9.42 19.10 -12.83
N GLY A 77 10.71 19.09 -12.47
CA GLY A 77 11.24 18.14 -11.52
C GLY A 77 11.58 16.79 -12.17
N ARG A 78 11.94 15.82 -11.32
CA ARG A 78 12.31 14.47 -11.75
C ARG A 78 11.96 13.45 -10.67
N THR A 79 11.93 12.19 -11.08
CA THR A 79 11.75 11.05 -10.18
C THR A 79 12.81 9.99 -10.46
N GLU A 80 13.24 9.31 -9.41
CA GLU A 80 14.25 8.26 -9.48
C GLU A 80 13.73 7.01 -8.78
N ILE A 81 14.08 5.84 -9.30
CA ILE A 81 13.81 4.53 -8.69
C ILE A 81 15.15 3.82 -8.50
N PHE A 82 15.51 3.51 -7.27
CA PHE A 82 16.80 2.95 -6.89
C PHE A 82 17.98 3.70 -7.54
N GLY A 83 17.95 5.04 -7.47
CA GLY A 83 18.99 5.93 -8.01
C GLY A 83 18.98 6.09 -9.54
N ARG A 84 18.01 5.50 -10.26
CA ARG A 84 17.89 5.61 -11.72
C ARG A 84 16.72 6.52 -12.11
N ASP A 85 16.92 7.36 -13.09
CA ASP A 85 15.84 8.22 -13.63
C ASP A 85 14.66 7.35 -14.08
N SER A 86 13.46 7.64 -13.58
CA SER A 86 12.26 6.84 -13.85
C SER A 86 11.80 6.86 -15.31
N ARG A 87 12.29 7.79 -16.13
CA ARG A 87 12.04 7.84 -17.58
C ARG A 87 12.74 6.70 -18.33
N LEU A 88 13.82 6.15 -17.75
CA LEU A 88 14.54 5.03 -18.34
C LEU A 88 13.75 3.73 -18.16
N VAL A 89 13.76 2.86 -19.16
CA VAL A 89 13.07 1.56 -19.11
C VAL A 89 13.66 0.67 -18.01
N GLU A 90 14.98 0.71 -17.86
CA GLU A 90 15.76 -0.08 -16.91
C GLU A 90 15.40 0.22 -15.45
N SER A 91 14.89 1.42 -15.14
CA SER A 91 14.43 1.76 -13.80
C SER A 91 13.19 0.95 -13.39
N ARG A 92 12.40 0.50 -14.37
CA ARG A 92 11.13 -0.23 -14.17
C ARG A 92 11.29 -1.75 -14.09
N GLU A 93 12.46 -2.28 -14.41
CA GLU A 93 12.73 -3.74 -14.35
C GLU A 93 12.52 -4.32 -12.94
N ALA A 94 12.77 -3.48 -11.90
CA ALA A 94 12.60 -3.86 -10.50
C ALA A 94 11.24 -3.45 -9.92
N VAL A 95 10.26 -3.03 -10.75
CA VAL A 95 8.99 -2.45 -10.30
C VAL A 95 7.80 -3.28 -10.74
N GLY A 96 6.97 -3.71 -9.78
CA GLY A 96 5.63 -4.23 -10.02
C GLY A 96 4.58 -3.12 -9.89
N PHE A 97 3.56 -3.12 -10.73
CA PHE A 97 2.49 -2.12 -10.69
C PHE A 97 1.11 -2.76 -10.75
N LEU A 98 0.26 -2.36 -9.81
CA LEU A 98 -1.17 -2.67 -9.79
C LEU A 98 -1.95 -1.35 -9.88
N PRO A 99 -2.61 -1.05 -11.00
CA PRO A 99 -3.49 0.11 -11.12
C PRO A 99 -4.80 -0.11 -10.34
N GLU A 100 -5.51 0.97 -10.01
CA GLU A 100 -6.81 0.94 -9.34
C GLU A 100 -7.81 -0.01 -10.01
N ASN A 101 -7.89 0.03 -11.33
CA ASN A 101 -8.75 -0.81 -12.15
C ASN A 101 -7.88 -1.63 -13.12
N PRO A 102 -7.39 -2.81 -12.71
CA PRO A 102 -6.57 -3.64 -13.57
C PRO A 102 -7.42 -4.17 -14.74
N TYR A 103 -6.91 -4.00 -15.95
CA TYR A 103 -7.57 -4.48 -17.16
C TYR A 103 -7.01 -5.84 -17.57
N PHE A 104 -7.84 -6.87 -17.51
CA PHE A 104 -7.48 -8.23 -17.88
C PHE A 104 -8.35 -8.77 -19.03
N TYR A 105 -7.80 -9.71 -19.79
CA TYR A 105 -8.56 -10.48 -20.76
C TYR A 105 -9.50 -11.44 -20.01
N LYS A 106 -10.80 -11.08 -19.97
CA LYS A 106 -11.82 -11.79 -19.16
C LYS A 106 -12.02 -13.25 -19.53
N TYR A 107 -11.63 -13.66 -20.74
CA TYR A 107 -11.70 -15.05 -21.23
C TYR A 107 -10.52 -15.92 -20.76
N LEU A 108 -9.42 -15.33 -20.30
CA LEU A 108 -8.30 -16.07 -19.69
C LEU A 108 -8.62 -16.48 -18.26
N SER A 109 -8.07 -17.61 -17.85
CA SER A 109 -8.04 -18.03 -16.45
C SER A 109 -6.93 -17.30 -15.68
N GLY A 110 -6.93 -17.41 -14.33
CA GLY A 110 -5.88 -16.82 -13.50
C GLY A 110 -4.50 -17.38 -13.86
N GLU A 111 -4.38 -18.69 -14.07
CA GLU A 111 -3.13 -19.34 -14.47
C GLU A 111 -2.64 -18.89 -15.87
N GLU A 112 -3.56 -18.81 -16.84
CA GLU A 112 -3.21 -18.35 -18.19
C GLU A 112 -2.76 -16.90 -18.20
N THR A 113 -3.39 -16.06 -17.39
CA THR A 113 -3.00 -14.64 -17.20
C THR A 113 -1.58 -14.53 -16.64
N LEU A 114 -1.28 -15.23 -15.54
CA LEU A 114 0.09 -15.21 -14.99
C LEU A 114 1.10 -15.81 -15.98
N ARG A 115 0.73 -16.84 -16.72
CA ARG A 115 1.59 -17.42 -17.77
C ARG A 115 1.87 -16.42 -18.89
N PHE A 116 0.86 -15.66 -19.30
CA PHE A 116 1.01 -14.62 -20.31
C PHE A 116 2.00 -13.54 -19.84
N PHE A 117 1.77 -12.94 -18.69
CA PHE A 117 2.66 -11.89 -18.16
C PHE A 117 4.06 -12.41 -17.81
N GLY A 118 4.16 -13.61 -17.24
CA GLY A 118 5.47 -14.21 -16.95
C GLY A 118 6.32 -14.44 -18.20
N ARG A 119 5.67 -14.82 -19.33
CA ARG A 119 6.37 -14.92 -20.62
C ARG A 119 6.82 -13.57 -21.15
N LEU A 120 6.03 -12.51 -20.97
CA LEU A 120 6.42 -11.14 -21.33
C LEU A 120 7.65 -10.69 -20.52
N CYS A 121 7.74 -11.09 -19.25
CA CYS A 121 8.89 -10.83 -18.38
C CYS A 121 10.06 -11.82 -18.63
N GLY A 122 10.03 -12.62 -19.69
CA GLY A 122 11.13 -13.52 -20.06
C GLY A 122 11.16 -14.88 -19.35
N LEU A 123 10.22 -15.17 -18.43
CA LEU A 123 10.14 -16.44 -17.72
C LEU A 123 9.70 -17.58 -18.67
N ARG A 124 10.30 -18.76 -18.54
CA ARG A 124 10.05 -19.92 -19.41
C ARG A 124 10.09 -21.23 -18.60
N GLY A 125 9.54 -22.30 -19.18
CA GLY A 125 9.71 -23.68 -18.71
C GLY A 125 9.29 -23.92 -17.26
N ALA A 126 10.10 -24.67 -16.52
CA ALA A 126 9.87 -25.06 -15.13
C ALA A 126 9.79 -23.84 -14.20
N ARG A 127 10.72 -22.87 -14.34
CA ARG A 127 10.75 -21.65 -13.53
C ARG A 127 9.45 -20.85 -13.63
N LEU A 128 8.87 -20.71 -14.82
CA LEU A 128 7.59 -20.05 -15.01
C LEU A 128 6.45 -20.80 -14.28
N LYS A 129 6.44 -22.14 -14.38
CA LYS A 129 5.41 -22.97 -13.73
C LYS A 129 5.49 -22.87 -12.20
N GLU A 130 6.69 -22.96 -11.65
CA GLU A 130 6.93 -22.82 -10.21
C GLU A 130 6.50 -21.44 -9.72
N ARG A 131 6.90 -20.38 -10.41
CA ARG A 131 6.53 -19.00 -10.05
C ARG A 131 5.01 -18.77 -10.08
N ILE A 132 4.30 -19.31 -11.06
CA ILE A 132 2.84 -19.26 -11.13
C ILE A 132 2.20 -19.95 -9.92
N ASN A 133 2.70 -21.15 -9.55
CA ASN A 133 2.17 -21.89 -8.41
C ASN A 133 2.38 -21.11 -7.11
N GLU A 134 3.60 -20.63 -6.87
CA GLU A 134 3.94 -19.79 -5.72
C GLU A 134 3.02 -18.57 -5.61
N LEU A 135 2.83 -17.84 -6.71
CA LEU A 135 2.02 -16.62 -6.69
C LEU A 135 0.53 -16.90 -6.51
N LEU A 136 -0.01 -17.96 -7.11
CA LEU A 136 -1.40 -18.37 -6.90
C LEU A 136 -1.67 -18.82 -5.47
N GLU A 137 -0.69 -19.46 -4.82
CA GLU A 137 -0.75 -19.81 -3.41
C GLU A 137 -0.69 -18.55 -2.54
N LEU A 138 0.30 -17.68 -2.78
CA LEU A 138 0.49 -16.42 -2.07
C LEU A 138 -0.80 -15.59 -2.04
N VAL A 139 -1.48 -15.44 -3.19
CA VAL A 139 -2.70 -14.62 -3.29
C VAL A 139 -3.99 -15.40 -3.00
N GLY A 140 -3.91 -16.65 -2.51
CA GLY A 140 -5.07 -17.47 -2.14
C GLY A 140 -5.99 -17.86 -3.31
N LEU A 141 -5.47 -17.93 -4.55
CA LEU A 141 -6.26 -18.22 -5.74
C LEU A 141 -6.00 -19.61 -6.35
N THR A 142 -5.32 -20.51 -5.63
CA THR A 142 -5.00 -21.87 -6.11
C THR A 142 -6.24 -22.63 -6.56
N ARG A 143 -7.34 -22.60 -5.78
CA ARG A 143 -8.61 -23.28 -6.12
C ARG A 143 -9.32 -22.64 -7.34
N ALA A 144 -9.14 -21.34 -7.54
CA ALA A 144 -9.77 -20.60 -8.64
C ALA A 144 -8.89 -20.52 -9.90
N ARG A 145 -7.67 -21.08 -9.90
CA ARG A 145 -6.66 -20.91 -10.95
C ARG A 145 -7.15 -21.15 -12.39
N LYS A 146 -8.07 -22.10 -12.58
CA LYS A 146 -8.61 -22.46 -13.90
C LYS A 146 -9.91 -21.73 -14.24
N ARG A 147 -10.51 -20.96 -13.30
CA ARG A 147 -11.70 -20.16 -13.56
C ARG A 147 -11.32 -18.94 -14.42
N ARG A 148 -12.22 -18.57 -15.35
CA ARG A 148 -12.05 -17.37 -16.19
C ARG A 148 -12.12 -16.10 -15.36
N LEU A 149 -11.25 -15.11 -15.63
CA LEU A 149 -11.22 -13.84 -14.89
C LEU A 149 -12.54 -13.07 -14.95
N GLY A 150 -13.33 -13.25 -16.01
CA GLY A 150 -14.67 -12.67 -16.10
C GLY A 150 -15.66 -13.14 -15.01
N THR A 151 -15.32 -14.22 -14.26
CA THR A 151 -16.12 -14.74 -13.14
C THR A 151 -15.51 -14.42 -11.77
N TYR A 152 -14.40 -13.68 -11.73
CA TYR A 152 -13.76 -13.28 -10.49
C TYR A 152 -14.50 -12.11 -9.85
N SER A 153 -14.56 -12.11 -8.50
CA SER A 153 -14.98 -10.92 -7.75
C SER A 153 -13.91 -9.81 -7.88
N LYS A 154 -14.28 -8.59 -7.50
CA LYS A 154 -13.32 -7.46 -7.54
C LYS A 154 -12.09 -7.74 -6.68
N GLY A 155 -12.25 -8.28 -5.47
CA GLY A 155 -11.13 -8.69 -4.61
C GLY A 155 -10.25 -9.78 -5.25
N MET A 156 -10.84 -10.76 -5.94
CA MET A 156 -10.07 -11.75 -6.69
C MET A 156 -9.30 -11.13 -7.86
N LEU A 157 -9.88 -10.13 -8.55
CA LEU A 157 -9.19 -9.40 -9.63
C LEU A 157 -8.03 -8.55 -9.09
N GLN A 158 -8.18 -7.93 -7.94
CA GLN A 158 -7.09 -7.22 -7.27
C GLN A 158 -5.95 -8.17 -6.86
N ARG A 159 -6.30 -9.33 -6.28
CA ARG A 159 -5.30 -10.33 -5.86
C ARG A 159 -4.55 -10.94 -7.04
N ILE A 160 -5.22 -11.27 -8.15
CA ILE A 160 -4.52 -11.75 -9.35
C ILE A 160 -3.68 -10.64 -10.00
N GLY A 161 -4.11 -9.37 -9.90
CA GLY A 161 -3.33 -8.21 -10.31
C GLY A 161 -2.07 -8.04 -9.48
N LEU A 162 -2.15 -8.25 -8.17
CA LEU A 162 -0.99 -8.26 -7.30
C LEU A 162 -0.02 -9.40 -7.67
N ALA A 163 -0.54 -10.62 -7.91
CA ALA A 163 0.28 -11.73 -8.40
C ALA A 163 0.97 -11.40 -9.74
N GLN A 164 0.27 -10.74 -10.66
CA GLN A 164 0.84 -10.28 -11.93
C GLN A 164 1.95 -9.24 -11.70
N ALA A 165 1.74 -8.27 -10.79
CA ALA A 165 2.75 -7.28 -10.45
C ALA A 165 4.01 -7.90 -9.84
N LEU A 166 3.90 -9.07 -9.19
CA LEU A 166 4.99 -9.80 -8.55
C LEU A 166 5.68 -10.83 -9.46
N ILE A 167 5.21 -11.05 -10.69
CA ILE A 167 5.63 -12.20 -11.52
C ILE A 167 7.14 -12.22 -11.82
N HIS A 168 7.75 -11.06 -11.97
CA HIS A 168 9.17 -10.89 -12.32
C HIS A 168 10.08 -10.62 -11.11
N ASP A 169 9.57 -10.84 -9.89
CA ASP A 169 10.31 -10.68 -8.62
C ASP A 169 10.82 -9.24 -8.37
N PRO A 170 9.92 -8.25 -8.32
CA PRO A 170 10.28 -6.84 -8.17
C PRO A 170 10.80 -6.54 -6.76
N ARG A 171 11.61 -5.47 -6.64
CA ARG A 171 12.07 -4.90 -5.37
C ARG A 171 11.14 -3.79 -4.85
N LEU A 172 10.34 -3.19 -5.73
CA LEU A 172 9.34 -2.16 -5.44
C LEU A 172 8.00 -2.57 -6.05
N VAL A 173 6.94 -2.50 -5.26
CA VAL A 173 5.57 -2.69 -5.74
C VAL A 173 4.78 -1.39 -5.54
N VAL A 174 4.20 -0.89 -6.63
CA VAL A 174 3.37 0.32 -6.62
C VAL A 174 1.91 -0.11 -6.77
N LEU A 175 1.05 0.30 -5.82
CA LEU A 175 -0.36 -0.09 -5.74
C LEU A 175 -1.24 1.16 -5.75
N ASP A 176 -2.05 1.32 -6.80
CA ASP A 176 -2.99 2.45 -6.88
C ASP A 176 -4.36 2.01 -6.36
N GLU A 177 -4.74 2.50 -5.16
CA GLU A 177 -6.02 2.21 -4.48
C GLU A 177 -6.34 0.70 -4.39
N PRO A 178 -5.45 -0.17 -3.84
CA PRO A 178 -5.55 -1.63 -3.97
C PRO A 178 -6.79 -2.25 -3.34
N THR A 179 -7.44 -1.56 -2.39
CA THR A 179 -8.62 -2.04 -1.67
C THR A 179 -9.91 -1.31 -2.06
N ALA A 180 -9.87 -0.36 -3.02
CA ALA A 180 -11.02 0.44 -3.39
C ALA A 180 -12.17 -0.42 -3.97
N GLY A 181 -13.33 -0.35 -3.32
CA GLY A 181 -14.55 -1.07 -3.73
C GLY A 181 -14.45 -2.60 -3.60
N VAL A 182 -13.53 -3.09 -2.80
CA VAL A 182 -13.44 -4.48 -2.35
C VAL A 182 -14.22 -4.61 -1.04
N ASP A 183 -14.84 -5.74 -0.81
CA ASP A 183 -15.54 -6.03 0.45
C ASP A 183 -14.57 -6.11 1.64
N PRO A 184 -15.04 -6.03 2.90
CA PRO A 184 -14.15 -6.00 4.06
C PRO A 184 -13.24 -7.23 4.17
N ALA A 185 -13.74 -8.43 3.84
CA ALA A 185 -12.96 -9.67 3.88
C ALA A 185 -11.81 -9.64 2.85
N GLY A 186 -12.13 -9.31 1.59
CA GLY A 186 -11.14 -9.19 0.52
C GLY A 186 -10.14 -8.05 0.76
N SER A 187 -10.59 -6.94 1.36
CA SER A 187 -9.70 -5.83 1.75
C SER A 187 -8.68 -6.28 2.79
N ARG A 188 -9.11 -7.07 3.79
CA ARG A 188 -8.21 -7.65 4.79
C ARG A 188 -7.18 -8.58 4.15
N GLU A 189 -7.62 -9.48 3.26
CA GLU A 189 -6.70 -10.37 2.53
C GLU A 189 -5.63 -9.59 1.75
N ILE A 190 -6.01 -8.48 1.10
CA ILE A 190 -5.06 -7.62 0.38
C ILE A 190 -4.09 -6.93 1.36
N ARG A 191 -4.56 -6.46 2.52
CA ARG A 191 -3.70 -5.88 3.56
C ARG A 191 -2.70 -6.89 4.09
N ASP A 192 -3.14 -8.11 4.40
CA ASP A 192 -2.27 -9.19 4.86
C ASP A 192 -1.19 -9.53 3.83
N LEU A 193 -1.54 -9.54 2.53
CA LEU A 193 -0.58 -9.71 1.43
C LEU A 193 0.45 -8.57 1.39
N ILE A 194 0.05 -7.31 1.57
CA ILE A 194 0.98 -6.17 1.62
C ILE A 194 1.96 -6.31 2.79
N LEU A 195 1.48 -6.72 3.96
CA LEU A 195 2.33 -6.98 5.12
C LEU A 195 3.29 -8.16 4.88
N ASP A 196 2.86 -9.19 4.13
CA ASP A 196 3.73 -10.30 3.75
C ASP A 196 4.83 -9.85 2.79
N LEU A 197 4.52 -8.99 1.82
CA LEU A 197 5.53 -8.39 0.92
C LEU A 197 6.58 -7.61 1.71
N LYS A 198 6.16 -6.82 2.71
CA LYS A 198 7.06 -6.11 3.62
C LYS A 198 7.99 -7.08 4.36
N ARG A 199 7.42 -8.18 4.93
CA ARG A 199 8.23 -9.20 5.63
C ARG A 199 9.29 -9.85 4.72
N ARG A 200 9.03 -9.91 3.43
CA ARG A 200 9.98 -10.39 2.40
C ARG A 200 10.99 -9.32 1.97
N GLY A 201 10.96 -8.13 2.56
CA GLY A 201 11.88 -7.02 2.23
C GLY A 201 11.52 -6.26 0.95
N ILE A 202 10.33 -6.47 0.40
CA ILE A 202 9.84 -5.75 -0.78
C ILE A 202 9.33 -4.38 -0.33
N THR A 203 9.77 -3.32 -1.00
CA THR A 203 9.25 -1.97 -0.79
C THR A 203 7.86 -1.85 -1.38
N VAL A 204 6.92 -1.24 -0.65
CA VAL A 204 5.57 -1.00 -1.17
C VAL A 204 5.25 0.49 -1.12
N LEU A 205 4.87 1.05 -2.27
CA LEU A 205 4.28 2.38 -2.38
C LEU A 205 2.80 2.22 -2.75
N LEU A 206 1.90 2.62 -1.87
CA LEU A 206 0.48 2.56 -2.17
C LEU A 206 -0.20 3.92 -2.11
N SER A 207 -1.24 4.12 -2.93
CA SER A 207 -2.17 5.23 -2.75
C SER A 207 -3.42 4.75 -2.02
N SER A 208 -4.01 5.62 -1.19
CA SER A 208 -5.31 5.35 -0.59
C SER A 208 -6.02 6.65 -0.18
N HIS A 209 -7.35 6.61 -0.23
CA HIS A 209 -8.21 7.59 0.42
C HIS A 209 -8.82 7.04 1.72
N LEU A 210 -8.59 5.76 2.05
CA LEU A 210 -9.11 5.04 3.21
C LEU A 210 -8.07 5.07 4.35
N LEU A 211 -8.10 6.14 5.16
CA LEU A 211 -7.10 6.40 6.19
C LEU A 211 -6.99 5.27 7.22
N ALA A 212 -8.12 4.72 7.67
CA ALA A 212 -8.13 3.64 8.66
C ALA A 212 -7.38 2.38 8.17
N GLN A 213 -7.52 2.03 6.89
CA GLN A 213 -6.82 0.88 6.32
C GLN A 213 -5.32 1.15 6.15
N ALA A 214 -4.95 2.38 5.77
CA ALA A 214 -3.55 2.77 5.67
C ALA A 214 -2.84 2.73 7.04
N GLN A 215 -3.55 3.06 8.12
CA GLN A 215 -3.02 2.99 9.49
C GLN A 215 -2.58 1.59 9.91
N GLU A 216 -3.17 0.54 9.34
CA GLU A 216 -2.85 -0.83 9.71
C GLU A 216 -1.58 -1.38 9.02
N ILE A 217 -1.18 -0.78 7.88
CA ILE A 217 -0.14 -1.36 7.02
C ILE A 217 1.06 -0.44 6.76
N CYS A 218 0.88 0.89 6.79
CA CYS A 218 1.95 1.83 6.44
C CYS A 218 2.91 2.09 7.59
N ASP A 219 4.19 2.20 7.30
CA ASP A 219 5.24 2.68 8.21
C ASP A 219 5.28 4.20 8.24
N ARG A 220 5.31 4.77 7.03
CA ARG A 220 5.29 6.21 6.78
C ARG A 220 4.20 6.56 5.79
N VAL A 221 3.72 7.78 5.90
CA VAL A 221 2.69 8.30 5.00
C VAL A 221 3.02 9.71 4.55
N GLY A 222 2.57 10.04 3.34
CA GLY A 222 2.50 11.39 2.82
C GLY A 222 1.04 11.76 2.55
N ILE A 223 0.57 12.87 3.10
CA ILE A 223 -0.80 13.35 2.92
C ILE A 223 -0.80 14.40 1.80
N LEU A 224 -1.50 14.09 0.73
CA LEU A 224 -1.63 14.94 -0.45
C LEU A 224 -3.00 15.63 -0.47
N ALA A 225 -3.01 16.97 -0.57
CA ALA A 225 -4.20 17.78 -0.76
C ALA A 225 -3.96 18.80 -1.86
N ASP A 226 -4.90 18.90 -2.81
CA ASP A 226 -4.85 19.85 -3.94
C ASP A 226 -3.49 19.87 -4.69
N GLY A 227 -2.92 18.69 -4.87
CA GLY A 227 -1.63 18.52 -5.54
C GLY A 227 -0.39 18.85 -4.71
N VAL A 228 -0.54 19.20 -3.43
CA VAL A 228 0.55 19.57 -2.53
C VAL A 228 0.69 18.53 -1.42
N LEU A 229 1.93 18.16 -1.09
CA LEU A 229 2.24 17.32 0.07
C LEU A 229 2.16 18.19 1.33
N VAL A 230 1.10 17.99 2.13
CA VAL A 230 0.83 18.83 3.32
C VAL A 230 1.45 18.28 4.59
N ARG A 231 1.66 16.97 4.67
CA ARG A 231 2.31 16.28 5.80
C ARG A 231 3.02 15.04 5.31
N GLU A 232 4.16 14.73 5.92
CA GLU A 232 4.91 13.47 5.72
C GLU A 232 5.56 13.07 7.04
N GLY A 233 5.61 11.77 7.32
CA GLY A 233 6.31 11.26 8.49
C GLY A 233 5.92 9.83 8.85
N HIS A 234 6.52 9.33 9.92
CA HIS A 234 6.12 8.05 10.51
C HIS A 234 4.69 8.13 11.00
N LEU A 235 3.89 7.12 10.63
CA LEU A 235 2.47 7.11 10.93
C LEU A 235 2.21 7.28 12.43
N ARG A 236 2.97 6.57 13.27
CA ARG A 236 2.83 6.63 14.74
C ARG A 236 3.05 8.04 15.29
N GLU A 237 4.00 8.79 14.72
CA GLU A 237 4.30 10.16 15.13
C GLU A 237 3.22 11.14 14.66
N LEU A 238 2.71 10.95 13.43
CA LEU A 238 1.70 11.83 12.85
C LEU A 238 0.32 11.74 13.54
N ILE A 239 -0.02 10.55 14.08
CA ILE A 239 -1.30 10.33 14.80
C ILE A 239 -1.17 10.47 16.32
N ALA A 240 0.04 10.57 16.85
CA ALA A 240 0.26 10.77 18.27
C ALA A 240 -0.32 12.12 18.71
N ILE A 241 -1.12 12.10 19.78
CA ILE A 241 -1.59 13.32 20.43
C ILE A 241 -0.62 13.61 21.57
N GLU A 242 0.17 14.69 21.41
CA GLU A 242 1.08 15.13 22.45
C GLU A 242 0.33 15.33 23.78
N ASN A 243 0.92 14.89 24.86
CA ASN A 243 0.38 14.99 26.22
C ASN A 243 -0.87 14.15 26.50
N GLN A 244 -1.19 13.15 25.67
CA GLN A 244 -2.24 12.16 25.97
C GLN A 244 -1.67 10.76 26.01
N THR A 245 -2.13 9.98 26.98
CA THR A 245 -1.79 8.55 27.12
C THR A 245 -3.07 7.74 27.18
N GLU A 246 -3.24 6.76 26.30
CA GLU A 246 -4.34 5.80 26.33
C GLU A 246 -3.88 4.53 27.04
N LEU A 247 -4.64 4.09 28.06
CA LEU A 247 -4.43 2.84 28.76
C LEU A 247 -5.61 1.91 28.49
N VAL A 248 -5.33 0.76 27.87
CA VAL A 248 -6.33 -0.29 27.65
C VAL A 248 -6.06 -1.44 28.63
N ILE A 249 -7.00 -1.69 29.54
CA ILE A 249 -6.87 -2.70 30.60
C ILE A 249 -7.92 -3.78 30.35
N ALA A 250 -7.48 -5.03 30.21
CA ALA A 250 -8.35 -6.19 30.14
C ALA A 250 -8.72 -6.64 31.57
N ASP A 251 -9.92 -7.17 31.73
CA ASP A 251 -10.44 -7.79 32.97
C ASP A 251 -10.35 -6.92 34.24
N ALA A 252 -10.40 -5.60 34.03
CA ALA A 252 -10.35 -4.64 35.12
C ALA A 252 -11.63 -4.70 35.99
N SER A 253 -11.46 -4.92 37.31
CA SER A 253 -12.55 -4.80 38.28
C SER A 253 -12.97 -3.33 38.41
N THR A 254 -14.25 -3.12 38.81
CA THR A 254 -14.76 -1.76 39.09
C THR A 254 -13.94 -1.06 40.17
N GLN A 255 -13.42 -1.81 41.14
CA GLN A 255 -12.58 -1.27 42.21
C GLN A 255 -11.25 -0.74 41.62
N LEU A 256 -10.55 -1.51 40.77
CA LEU A 256 -9.31 -1.09 40.16
C LEU A 256 -9.50 0.18 39.30
N VAL A 257 -10.59 0.24 38.53
CA VAL A 257 -10.89 1.42 37.72
C VAL A 257 -11.09 2.67 38.58
N ASN A 258 -11.82 2.55 39.72
CA ASN A 258 -12.02 3.66 40.64
C ASN A 258 -10.74 4.10 41.37
N GLU A 259 -9.83 3.16 41.65
CA GLU A 259 -8.51 3.45 42.23
C GLU A 259 -7.65 4.23 41.23
N ILE A 260 -7.62 3.83 39.95
CA ILE A 260 -6.90 4.54 38.87
C ILE A 260 -7.45 5.96 38.71
N GLU A 261 -8.75 6.14 38.67
CA GLU A 261 -9.39 7.48 38.59
C GLU A 261 -9.00 8.35 39.80
N SER A 262 -9.00 7.77 40.99
CA SER A 262 -8.59 8.47 42.23
C SER A 262 -7.11 8.88 42.18
N MET A 263 -6.24 8.03 41.65
CA MET A 263 -4.81 8.35 41.46
C MET A 263 -4.60 9.49 40.46
N ILE A 264 -5.32 9.47 39.34
CA ILE A 264 -5.28 10.54 38.33
C ILE A 264 -5.72 11.86 38.94
N ASN A 265 -6.84 11.88 39.67
CA ASN A 265 -7.37 13.07 40.31
C ASN A 265 -6.47 13.65 41.42
N ARG A 266 -5.58 12.85 42.00
CA ARG A 266 -4.56 13.31 42.96
C ARG A 266 -3.27 13.80 42.30
N SER A 267 -3.11 13.57 41.01
CA SER A 267 -1.99 14.02 40.21
C SER A 267 -2.31 15.32 39.46
N ASN A 268 -1.34 15.86 38.72
CA ASN A 268 -1.58 17.00 37.82
C ASN A 268 -2.19 16.58 36.47
N ALA A 269 -2.51 15.28 36.28
CA ALA A 269 -3.12 14.78 35.06
C ALA A 269 -4.65 14.94 35.12
N LYS A 270 -5.29 14.94 33.94
CA LYS A 270 -6.74 15.02 33.81
C LYS A 270 -7.24 13.80 33.05
N LEU A 271 -8.24 13.10 33.63
CA LEU A 271 -8.93 12.06 32.90
C LEU A 271 -9.82 12.72 31.82
N ILE A 272 -9.52 12.45 30.54
CA ILE A 272 -10.25 13.01 29.40
C ILE A 272 -11.46 12.16 29.07
N GLU A 273 -11.28 10.84 29.04
CA GLU A 273 -12.35 9.91 28.67
C GLU A 273 -12.20 8.58 29.42
N ARG A 274 -13.34 8.00 29.76
CA ARG A 274 -13.47 6.60 30.22
C ARG A 274 -14.49 5.90 29.35
N ARG A 275 -14.06 4.86 28.63
CA ARG A 275 -14.95 4.07 27.77
C ARG A 275 -14.62 2.60 27.86
N LYS A 276 -15.60 1.73 27.56
CA LYS A 276 -15.32 0.33 27.29
C LYS A 276 -14.62 0.22 25.92
N SER A 277 -13.60 -0.65 25.85
CA SER A 277 -12.99 -0.96 24.58
C SER A 277 -14.06 -1.50 23.62
N THR A 278 -14.07 -0.97 22.38
CA THR A 278 -14.99 -1.39 21.33
C THR A 278 -14.21 -2.02 20.20
N THR A 279 -14.80 -3.00 19.55
CA THR A 279 -14.27 -3.53 18.28
C THR A 279 -14.86 -2.77 17.09
N THR A 280 -14.23 -2.85 15.93
CA THR A 280 -14.78 -2.24 14.72
C THR A 280 -15.88 -3.10 14.11
N LEU A 281 -16.83 -2.47 13.38
CA LEU A 281 -17.86 -3.21 12.64
C LEU A 281 -17.22 -4.18 11.62
N GLU A 282 -16.09 -3.81 11.04
CA GLU A 282 -15.32 -4.67 10.13
C GLU A 282 -14.87 -5.96 10.83
N ARG A 283 -14.32 -5.86 12.04
CA ARG A 283 -13.91 -7.02 12.84
C ARG A 283 -15.10 -7.89 13.22
N LEU A 284 -16.22 -7.29 13.66
CA LEU A 284 -17.45 -8.03 13.96
C LEU A 284 -18.00 -8.73 12.71
N PHE A 285 -17.97 -8.10 11.55
CA PHE A 285 -18.39 -8.70 10.29
C PHE A 285 -17.52 -9.91 9.94
N LEU A 286 -16.20 -9.78 10.06
CA LEU A 286 -15.26 -10.86 9.79
C LEU A 286 -15.45 -12.04 10.76
N GLU A 287 -15.63 -11.77 12.06
CA GLU A 287 -15.89 -12.81 13.08
C GLU A 287 -17.23 -13.53 12.85
N ALA A 288 -18.25 -12.79 12.40
CA ALA A 288 -19.57 -13.35 12.11
C ALA A 288 -19.56 -14.22 10.83
N THR A 289 -18.80 -13.81 9.81
CA THR A 289 -18.72 -14.57 8.54
C THR A 289 -17.80 -15.77 8.63
N ALA A 290 -16.71 -15.71 9.40
CA ALA A 290 -15.81 -16.85 9.62
C ALA A 290 -16.49 -18.04 10.33
N LYS A 291 -17.42 -17.78 11.25
CA LYS A 291 -18.19 -18.84 11.94
C LYS A 291 -19.15 -19.61 11.02
N ASN A 292 -19.53 -19.05 9.87
CA ASN A 292 -20.42 -19.74 8.93
C ASN A 292 -19.67 -20.71 8.00
N ASP A 293 -18.36 -20.51 7.75
CA ASP A 293 -17.56 -21.43 6.93
C ASP A 293 -17.21 -22.73 7.65
N ASP A 294 -17.03 -22.70 8.97
CA ASP A 294 -16.75 -23.92 9.77
C ASP A 294 -17.99 -24.82 9.95
N GLY A 295 -19.19 -24.27 9.75
CA GLY A 295 -20.47 -25.02 9.87
C GLY A 295 -20.84 -25.84 8.63
N MET A 296 -20.29 -25.54 7.45
CA MET A 296 -20.62 -26.23 6.19
C MET A 296 -19.77 -27.48 5.90
N THR A 297 -18.70 -27.73 6.67
CA THR A 297 -17.81 -28.86 6.42
C THR A 297 -18.20 -30.13 7.23
N LYS A 298 -19.30 -30.11 7.98
CA LYS A 298 -19.75 -31.26 8.81
C LYS A 298 -21.04 -31.96 8.33
N GLN A 299 -21.49 -31.68 7.12
CA GLN A 299 -22.60 -32.46 6.52
C GLN A 299 -22.25 -32.79 5.07
N THR A 300 -21.42 -33.79 4.89
CA THR A 300 -21.41 -34.72 3.74
C THR A 300 -20.74 -36.02 4.15
#